data_a51340b41970287ed5a0d59afdddf1aa
#
_entry.id   a51340b41970287ed5a0d59afdddf1aa
#
_cell.length_a   1.000
_cell.length_b   1.000
_cell.length_c   1.000
_cell.angle_alpha   90.00
_cell.angle_beta   90.00
_cell.angle_gamma   90.00
#
_symmetry.space_group_name_H-M   'P 1'
#
loop_
_entity.id
_entity.type
_entity.pdbx_description
1 polymer ?
#
loop_
_entity_poly.entity_id
_entity_poly.type
_entity_poly.pdbx_seq_one_letter_code
_entity_poly.pdbx_strand_id
1 'polypeptide(L)'
;SRWLSEFLIRECGLPREKVHAVGGGINVDAAGIRPGSKEGRRILFVGRNFVRKGGPLVVQAFTILRKKYLWSAELYLAGAKESDIRDALRERQIRVEEADWQKIHLLGDLGSEKLTDYYNLCDVFCMPSYFEAYGLVFAEALTYGLPCIGRDKFAMSEFIEDGCTGRLISGEDAEELALDLWEVLQDPKYREEVERRREWYLSLIHISE
;
A
#
# COMPACT_ATOMS: atom_id res chain seq x y z
N SER A 1 -5.84 11.94 11.04
CA SER A 1 -6.88 11.54 10.09
C SER A 1 -8.26 11.95 10.58
N ARG A 2 -9.20 12.14 9.67
CA ARG A 2 -10.61 12.42 10.00
C ARG A 2 -11.24 11.24 10.72
N TRP A 3 -10.95 10.02 10.26
CA TRP A 3 -11.41 8.80 10.92
C TRP A 3 -11.00 8.77 12.40
N LEU A 4 -9.73 9.05 12.72
CA LEU A 4 -9.25 9.03 14.10
C LEU A 4 -9.93 10.12 14.95
N SER A 5 -10.10 11.33 14.42
CA SER A 5 -10.81 12.39 15.17
C SER A 5 -12.27 12.04 15.44
N GLU A 6 -12.99 11.47 14.47
CA GLU A 6 -14.36 11.00 14.70
C GLU A 6 -14.43 9.84 15.70
N PHE A 7 -13.47 8.91 15.66
CA PHE A 7 -13.36 7.84 16.64
C PHE A 7 -13.14 8.39 18.07
N LEU A 8 -12.22 9.33 18.24
CA LEU A 8 -11.95 9.95 19.54
C LEU A 8 -13.18 10.68 20.10
N ILE A 9 -13.96 11.33 19.25
CA ILE A 9 -15.19 12.03 19.66
C ILE A 9 -16.28 11.01 20.02
N ARG A 10 -16.57 10.05 19.14
CA ARG A 10 -17.73 9.17 19.27
C ARG A 10 -17.51 8.04 20.27
N GLU A 11 -16.35 7.39 20.22
CA GLU A 11 -16.08 6.18 21.01
C GLU A 11 -15.34 6.49 22.31
N CYS A 12 -14.50 7.53 22.32
CA CYS A 12 -13.76 7.92 23.51
C CYS A 12 -14.40 9.08 24.28
N GLY A 13 -15.50 9.67 23.77
CA GLY A 13 -16.23 10.73 24.43
C GLY A 13 -15.49 12.06 24.55
N LEU A 14 -14.48 12.30 23.72
CA LEU A 14 -13.74 13.56 23.75
C LEU A 14 -14.62 14.71 23.19
N PRO A 15 -14.58 15.91 23.80
CA PRO A 15 -15.30 17.06 23.30
C PRO A 15 -14.87 17.44 21.89
N ARG A 16 -15.82 17.63 20.97
CA ARG A 16 -15.56 17.94 19.55
C ARG A 16 -14.67 19.17 19.35
N GLU A 17 -14.86 20.18 20.20
CA GLU A 17 -14.08 21.42 20.17
C GLU A 17 -12.61 21.27 20.58
N LYS A 18 -12.24 20.10 21.14
CA LYS A 18 -10.84 19.76 21.53
C LYS A 18 -10.15 18.80 20.55
N VAL A 19 -10.87 18.30 19.53
CA VAL A 19 -10.35 17.30 18.60
C VAL A 19 -10.31 17.88 17.19
N HIS A 20 -9.10 18.06 16.67
CA HIS A 20 -8.87 18.62 15.35
C HIS A 20 -8.07 17.66 14.48
N ALA A 21 -8.55 17.39 13.26
CA ALA A 21 -7.80 16.67 12.25
C ALA A 21 -6.92 17.65 11.47
N VAL A 22 -5.67 17.79 11.88
CA VAL A 22 -4.72 18.75 11.29
C VAL A 22 -3.96 18.20 10.08
N GLY A 23 -4.22 16.96 9.69
CA GLY A 23 -3.41 16.27 8.68
C GLY A 23 -2.09 15.77 9.24
N GLY A 24 -1.26 15.23 8.38
CA GLY A 24 0.11 14.80 8.70
C GLY A 24 0.99 15.05 7.49
N GLY A 25 2.15 15.66 7.71
CA GLY A 25 3.18 15.79 6.68
C GLY A 25 3.73 14.42 6.28
N ILE A 26 4.12 14.26 5.03
CA ILE A 26 4.81 13.08 4.53
C ILE A 26 6.30 13.36 4.35
N ASN A 27 7.14 12.39 4.72
CA ASN A 27 8.60 12.47 4.55
C ASN A 27 8.99 12.00 3.14
N VAL A 28 8.62 12.77 2.13
CA VAL A 28 8.99 12.51 0.74
C VAL A 28 9.88 13.63 0.24
N ASP A 29 11.04 13.27 -0.28
CA ASP A 29 11.84 14.21 -1.06
C ASP A 29 11.27 14.31 -2.47
N ALA A 30 10.66 15.45 -2.79
CA ALA A 30 10.09 15.71 -4.12
C ALA A 30 11.15 15.59 -5.24
N ALA A 31 12.43 15.90 -4.96
CA ALA A 31 13.52 15.73 -5.90
C ALA A 31 13.85 14.25 -6.19
N GLY A 32 13.46 13.34 -5.29
CA GLY A 32 13.60 11.90 -5.45
C GLY A 32 12.55 11.25 -6.37
N ILE A 33 11.51 11.98 -6.77
CA ILE A 33 10.44 11.46 -7.63
C ILE A 33 10.95 11.40 -9.07
N ARG A 34 11.06 10.18 -9.60
CA ARG A 34 11.52 9.95 -10.98
C ARG A 34 10.37 9.39 -11.81
N PRO A 35 9.88 10.12 -12.83
CA PRO A 35 8.96 9.56 -13.79
C PRO A 35 9.68 8.43 -14.55
N GLY A 36 9.38 7.19 -14.20
CA GLY A 36 9.95 6.01 -14.86
C GLY A 36 8.94 5.33 -15.77
N SER A 37 9.41 4.55 -16.75
CA SER A 37 8.53 3.63 -17.46
C SER A 37 8.08 2.56 -16.49
N LYS A 38 6.79 2.50 -16.23
CA LYS A 38 6.17 1.47 -15.41
C LYS A 38 5.85 0.26 -16.30
N GLU A 39 6.17 -0.95 -15.81
CA GLU A 39 6.00 -2.18 -16.59
C GLU A 39 4.65 -2.88 -16.32
N GLY A 40 3.88 -2.36 -15.35
CA GLY A 40 2.57 -2.92 -14.98
C GLY A 40 2.64 -4.30 -14.34
N ARG A 41 3.69 -4.61 -13.57
CA ARG A 41 3.90 -5.95 -13.00
C ARG A 41 4.51 -5.99 -11.59
N ARG A 42 4.94 -4.84 -11.05
CA ARG A 42 5.68 -4.77 -9.78
C ARG A 42 4.78 -4.25 -8.66
N ILE A 43 4.64 -5.05 -7.62
CA ILE A 43 3.81 -4.77 -6.45
C ILE A 43 4.74 -4.42 -5.29
N LEU A 44 4.48 -3.30 -4.62
CA LEU A 44 5.17 -2.88 -3.41
C LEU A 44 4.27 -3.06 -2.19
N PHE A 45 4.80 -3.71 -1.16
CA PHE A 45 4.25 -3.74 0.19
C PHE A 45 5.25 -3.13 1.16
N VAL A 46 4.79 -2.27 2.08
CA VAL A 46 5.65 -1.66 3.10
C VAL A 46 5.04 -1.84 4.48
N GLY A 47 5.70 -2.58 5.38
CA GLY A 47 5.21 -2.74 6.74
C GLY A 47 6.08 -3.59 7.63
N ARG A 48 6.50 -3.04 8.79
CA ARG A 48 7.28 -3.78 9.80
C ARG A 48 6.49 -4.91 10.45
N ASN A 49 5.22 -4.67 10.76
CA ASN A 49 4.33 -5.72 11.28
C ASN A 49 3.59 -6.38 10.10
N PHE A 50 4.23 -7.38 9.52
CA PHE A 50 3.78 -8.07 8.32
C PHE A 50 2.33 -8.56 8.41
N VAL A 51 1.98 -9.22 9.53
CA VAL A 51 0.64 -9.77 9.76
C VAL A 51 -0.41 -8.68 9.86
N ARG A 52 -0.20 -7.70 10.74
CA ARG A 52 -1.16 -6.60 10.97
C ARG A 52 -1.36 -5.75 9.72
N LYS A 53 -0.34 -5.64 8.87
CA LYS A 53 -0.39 -4.87 7.63
C LYS A 53 -1.01 -5.66 6.45
N GLY A 54 -1.47 -6.89 6.70
CA GLY A 54 -2.14 -7.72 5.68
C GLY A 54 -1.18 -8.44 4.73
N GLY A 55 0.11 -8.52 5.09
CA GLY A 55 1.12 -9.16 4.24
C GLY A 55 0.83 -10.60 3.83
N PRO A 56 0.33 -11.47 4.73
CA PRO A 56 -0.05 -12.83 4.33
C PRO A 56 -1.11 -12.88 3.23
N LEU A 57 -2.12 -12.01 3.29
CA LEU A 57 -3.14 -11.89 2.24
C LEU A 57 -2.52 -11.43 0.91
N VAL A 58 -1.58 -10.47 0.96
CA VAL A 58 -0.87 -9.98 -0.24
C VAL A 58 -0.05 -11.09 -0.89
N VAL A 59 0.67 -11.90 -0.11
CA VAL A 59 1.45 -13.03 -0.66
C VAL A 59 0.52 -14.08 -1.26
N GLN A 60 -0.58 -14.42 -0.61
CA GLN A 60 -1.56 -15.36 -1.16
C GLN A 60 -2.18 -14.85 -2.46
N ALA A 61 -2.62 -13.60 -2.50
CA ALA A 61 -3.15 -12.96 -3.70
C ALA A 61 -2.10 -12.90 -4.83
N PHE A 62 -0.84 -12.63 -4.50
CA PHE A 62 0.26 -12.62 -5.46
C PHE A 62 0.46 -13.98 -6.13
N THR A 63 0.42 -15.10 -5.39
CA THR A 63 0.53 -16.44 -5.98
C THR A 63 -0.64 -16.73 -6.93
N ILE A 64 -1.85 -16.28 -6.57
CA ILE A 64 -3.04 -16.42 -7.43
C ILE A 64 -2.91 -15.54 -8.67
N LEU A 65 -2.50 -14.29 -8.51
CA LEU A 65 -2.26 -13.35 -9.61
C LEU A 65 -1.29 -13.94 -10.64
N ARG A 66 -0.16 -14.50 -10.20
CA ARG A 66 0.83 -15.10 -11.10
C ARG A 66 0.27 -16.31 -11.83
N LYS A 67 -0.50 -17.13 -11.14
CA LYS A 67 -1.05 -18.36 -11.71
C LYS A 67 -2.18 -18.11 -12.72
N LYS A 68 -3.02 -17.12 -12.48
CA LYS A 68 -4.24 -16.89 -13.25
C LYS A 68 -4.18 -15.75 -14.25
N TYR A 69 -3.44 -14.70 -13.95
CA TYR A 69 -3.55 -13.43 -14.67
C TYR A 69 -2.22 -12.91 -15.20
N LEU A 70 -1.16 -12.85 -14.37
CA LEU A 70 0.08 -12.17 -14.69
C LEU A 70 1.30 -12.94 -14.17
N TRP A 71 1.72 -13.99 -14.88
CA TRP A 71 2.84 -14.86 -14.48
C TRP A 71 4.16 -14.11 -14.26
N SER A 72 4.37 -12.96 -14.93
CA SER A 72 5.55 -12.11 -14.82
C SER A 72 5.54 -11.17 -13.62
N ALA A 73 4.47 -11.16 -12.81
CA ALA A 73 4.38 -10.29 -11.64
C ALA A 73 5.54 -10.52 -10.65
N GLU A 74 5.97 -9.45 -10.01
CA GLU A 74 7.00 -9.42 -8.97
C GLU A 74 6.46 -8.72 -7.73
N LEU A 75 6.81 -9.23 -6.54
CA LEU A 75 6.39 -8.69 -5.25
C LEU A 75 7.59 -8.25 -4.43
N TYR A 76 7.58 -7.01 -3.99
CA TYR A 76 8.61 -6.38 -3.17
C TYR A 76 8.07 -6.16 -1.76
N LEU A 77 8.67 -6.82 -0.75
CA LEU A 77 8.24 -6.77 0.65
C LEU A 77 9.28 -6.01 1.48
N ALA A 78 8.94 -4.79 1.90
CA ALA A 78 9.79 -3.95 2.73
C ALA A 78 9.26 -3.85 4.17
N GLY A 79 10.19 -3.74 5.13
CA GLY A 79 9.92 -3.46 6.54
C GLY A 79 9.93 -4.68 7.46
N ALA A 80 9.53 -5.85 6.98
CA ALA A 80 9.49 -7.07 7.78
C ALA A 80 10.77 -7.91 7.61
N LYS A 81 11.14 -8.66 8.65
CA LYS A 81 12.23 -9.63 8.55
C LYS A 81 11.76 -10.89 7.83
N GLU A 82 12.68 -11.54 7.11
CA GLU A 82 12.37 -12.79 6.39
C GLU A 82 11.82 -13.87 7.31
N SER A 83 12.37 -14.03 8.52
CA SER A 83 11.86 -14.98 9.52
C SER A 83 10.38 -14.76 9.82
N ASP A 84 10.00 -13.50 10.08
CA ASP A 84 8.64 -13.14 10.46
C ASP A 84 7.66 -13.39 9.30
N ILE A 85 8.11 -13.16 8.07
CA ILE A 85 7.31 -13.44 6.86
C ILE A 85 7.10 -14.95 6.72
N ARG A 86 8.18 -15.75 6.78
CA ARG A 86 8.10 -17.20 6.63
C ARG A 86 7.27 -17.85 7.72
N ASP A 87 7.43 -17.41 8.97
CA ASP A 87 6.65 -17.93 10.11
C ASP A 87 5.17 -17.58 9.97
N ALA A 88 4.83 -16.33 9.60
CA ALA A 88 3.46 -15.91 9.39
C ALA A 88 2.75 -16.69 8.26
N LEU A 89 3.45 -17.00 7.18
CA LEU A 89 2.91 -17.81 6.07
C LEU A 89 2.71 -19.28 6.51
N ARG A 90 3.66 -19.85 7.26
CA ARG A 90 3.57 -21.21 7.79
C ARG A 90 2.38 -21.37 8.75
N GLU A 91 2.23 -20.46 9.72
CA GLU A 91 1.13 -20.45 10.69
C GLU A 91 -0.24 -20.39 10.01
N ARG A 92 -0.34 -19.70 8.87
CA ARG A 92 -1.57 -19.58 8.09
C ARG A 92 -1.72 -20.63 7.01
N GLN A 93 -0.79 -21.59 6.93
CA GLN A 93 -0.79 -22.65 5.93
C GLN A 93 -0.79 -22.11 4.47
N ILE A 94 -0.24 -20.92 4.26
CA ILE A 94 -0.08 -20.32 2.93
C ILE A 94 1.13 -20.96 2.27
N ARG A 95 0.87 -21.73 1.20
CA ARG A 95 1.94 -22.35 0.41
C ARG A 95 2.35 -21.43 -0.72
N VAL A 96 3.65 -21.23 -0.85
CA VAL A 96 4.28 -20.45 -1.92
C VAL A 96 5.20 -21.42 -2.67
N GLU A 97 4.96 -21.64 -3.95
CA GLU A 97 5.79 -22.50 -4.78
C GLU A 97 7.16 -21.85 -5.04
N GLU A 98 8.19 -22.65 -5.32
CA GLU A 98 9.55 -22.16 -5.54
C GLU A 98 9.61 -21.11 -6.67
N ALA A 99 8.86 -21.33 -7.75
CA ALA A 99 8.78 -20.39 -8.87
C ALA A 99 8.17 -19.02 -8.47
N ASP A 100 7.33 -18.97 -7.44
CA ASP A 100 6.77 -17.74 -6.90
C ASP A 100 7.73 -17.10 -5.91
N TRP A 101 8.43 -17.90 -5.07
CA TRP A 101 9.47 -17.40 -4.18
C TRP A 101 10.57 -16.65 -4.93
N GLN A 102 10.97 -17.11 -6.11
CA GLN A 102 11.96 -16.43 -6.97
C GLN A 102 11.49 -15.04 -7.46
N LYS A 103 10.22 -14.72 -7.31
CA LYS A 103 9.59 -13.45 -7.69
C LYS A 103 9.16 -12.60 -6.50
N ILE A 104 9.46 -13.06 -5.29
CA ILE A 104 9.26 -12.30 -4.05
C ILE A 104 10.61 -11.77 -3.58
N HIS A 105 10.75 -10.45 -3.57
CA HIS A 105 11.96 -9.75 -3.14
C HIS A 105 11.81 -9.30 -1.69
N LEU A 106 12.52 -9.96 -0.77
CA LEU A 106 12.52 -9.63 0.65
C LEU A 106 13.56 -8.54 0.91
N LEU A 107 13.10 -7.32 1.18
CA LEU A 107 13.95 -6.15 1.28
C LEU A 107 14.41 -5.83 2.71
N GLY A 108 13.78 -6.45 3.71
CA GLY A 108 14.05 -6.13 5.12
C GLY A 108 13.65 -4.70 5.49
N ASP A 109 14.23 -4.18 6.57
CA ASP A 109 13.99 -2.81 7.03
C ASP A 109 14.85 -1.83 6.20
N LEU A 110 14.20 -0.93 5.49
CA LEU A 110 14.84 0.06 4.62
C LEU A 110 14.74 1.46 5.24
N GLY A 111 15.80 2.25 5.11
CA GLY A 111 15.73 3.69 5.31
C GLY A 111 14.93 4.39 4.20
N SER A 112 14.48 5.62 4.48
CA SER A 112 13.63 6.40 3.57
C SER A 112 14.21 6.55 2.16
N GLU A 113 15.53 6.83 2.05
CA GLU A 113 16.22 6.98 0.77
C GLU A 113 16.12 5.73 -0.12
N LYS A 114 16.38 4.54 0.46
CA LYS A 114 16.27 3.28 -0.28
C LYS A 114 14.83 2.92 -0.60
N LEU A 115 13.89 3.26 0.26
CA LEU A 115 12.47 3.01 0.01
C LEU A 115 11.96 3.86 -1.17
N THR A 116 12.50 5.06 -1.35
CA THR A 116 12.25 5.92 -2.53
C THR A 116 12.52 5.20 -3.85
N ASP A 117 13.61 4.42 -3.93
CA ASP A 117 13.92 3.67 -5.15
C ASP A 117 12.82 2.65 -5.49
N TYR A 118 12.21 2.01 -4.49
CA TYR A 118 11.12 1.05 -4.70
C TYR A 118 9.78 1.71 -5.01
N TYR A 119 9.48 2.88 -4.43
CA TYR A 119 8.33 3.67 -4.86
C TYR A 119 8.47 4.09 -6.33
N ASN A 120 9.66 4.45 -6.78
CA ASN A 120 9.91 4.76 -8.19
C ASN A 120 9.85 3.52 -9.10
N LEU A 121 10.32 2.37 -8.62
CA LEU A 121 10.42 1.12 -9.39
C LEU A 121 9.06 0.44 -9.59
N CYS A 122 8.23 0.39 -8.55
CA CYS A 122 7.01 -0.40 -8.54
C CYS A 122 5.84 0.29 -9.26
N ASP A 123 4.82 -0.49 -9.59
CA ASP A 123 3.68 -0.08 -10.41
C ASP A 123 2.40 0.10 -9.59
N VAL A 124 2.27 -0.60 -8.46
CA VAL A 124 1.15 -0.53 -7.52
C VAL A 124 1.66 -0.68 -6.09
N PHE A 125 1.04 0.03 -5.17
CA PHE A 125 1.24 -0.15 -3.73
C PHE A 125 0.07 -0.94 -3.14
N CYS A 126 0.35 -2.05 -2.44
CA CYS A 126 -0.69 -2.90 -1.87
C CYS A 126 -0.41 -3.17 -0.39
N MET A 127 -1.26 -2.64 0.50
CA MET A 127 -1.17 -2.85 1.94
C MET A 127 -2.57 -2.90 2.58
N PRO A 128 -3.30 -4.03 2.52
CA PRO A 128 -4.64 -4.17 3.08
C PRO A 128 -4.60 -4.34 4.60
N SER A 129 -4.13 -3.31 5.31
CA SER A 129 -3.88 -3.32 6.75
C SER A 129 -5.16 -3.58 7.55
N TYR A 130 -5.05 -4.36 8.63
CA TYR A 130 -6.14 -4.57 9.59
C TYR A 130 -6.41 -3.37 10.49
N PHE A 131 -5.44 -2.51 10.65
CA PHE A 131 -5.58 -1.27 11.41
C PHE A 131 -4.59 -0.21 10.92
N GLU A 132 -5.11 0.96 10.59
CA GLU A 132 -4.32 2.10 10.16
C GLU A 132 -4.92 3.41 10.67
N ALA A 133 -4.28 4.02 11.65
CA ALA A 133 -4.76 5.26 12.25
C ALA A 133 -4.63 6.48 11.32
N TYR A 134 -3.60 6.46 10.47
CA TYR A 134 -3.39 7.49 9.46
C TYR A 134 -2.99 6.90 8.10
N GLY A 135 -1.86 6.20 8.01
CA GLY A 135 -1.45 5.54 6.77
C GLY A 135 -0.59 6.40 5.85
N LEU A 136 0.42 7.10 6.41
CA LEU A 136 1.35 7.95 5.64
C LEU A 136 1.94 7.26 4.41
N VAL A 137 2.20 5.96 4.49
CA VAL A 137 2.76 5.17 3.36
C VAL A 137 1.86 5.17 2.12
N PHE A 138 0.53 5.36 2.27
CA PHE A 138 -0.37 5.54 1.13
C PHE A 138 -0.17 6.91 0.48
N ALA A 139 -0.06 7.96 1.28
CA ALA A 139 0.23 9.29 0.76
C ALA A 139 1.60 9.34 0.07
N GLU A 140 2.60 8.69 0.65
CA GLU A 140 3.92 8.52 0.03
C GLU A 140 3.80 7.82 -1.33
N ALA A 141 3.18 6.63 -1.39
CA ALA A 141 3.01 5.86 -2.62
C ALA A 141 2.30 6.66 -3.71
N LEU A 142 1.19 7.34 -3.38
CA LEU A 142 0.43 8.18 -4.31
C LEU A 142 1.27 9.35 -4.82
N THR A 143 2.13 9.94 -3.99
CA THR A 143 3.05 11.02 -4.39
C THR A 143 4.05 10.54 -5.44
N TYR A 144 4.51 9.28 -5.35
CA TYR A 144 5.36 8.64 -6.35
C TYR A 144 4.59 8.11 -7.57
N GLY A 145 3.29 8.36 -7.65
CA GLY A 145 2.47 7.95 -8.79
C GLY A 145 2.03 6.49 -8.76
N LEU A 146 2.05 5.83 -7.59
CA LEU A 146 1.56 4.47 -7.46
C LEU A 146 0.07 4.48 -7.08
N PRO A 147 -0.81 3.87 -7.89
CA PRO A 147 -2.13 3.51 -7.43
C PRO A 147 -2.04 2.62 -6.19
N CYS A 148 -3.01 2.73 -5.29
CA CYS A 148 -2.95 2.05 -4.00
C CYS A 148 -4.08 1.04 -3.82
N ILE A 149 -3.77 -0.12 -3.23
CA ILE A 149 -4.79 -1.06 -2.76
C ILE A 149 -4.72 -1.13 -1.24
N GLY A 150 -5.82 -0.82 -0.59
CA GLY A 150 -5.97 -0.83 0.85
C GLY A 150 -7.29 -1.48 1.26
N ARG A 151 -7.58 -1.48 2.57
CA ARG A 151 -8.85 -1.96 3.10
C ARG A 151 -9.82 -0.78 3.25
N ASP A 152 -11.10 -1.01 2.95
CA ASP A 152 -12.17 -0.02 3.19
C ASP A 152 -12.50 0.09 4.68
N LYS A 153 -11.49 0.45 5.47
CA LYS A 153 -11.58 0.66 6.91
C LYS A 153 -10.56 1.68 7.38
N PHE A 154 -10.88 2.34 8.49
CA PHE A 154 -10.00 3.29 9.17
C PHE A 154 -9.62 4.46 8.26
N ALA A 155 -8.36 4.90 8.31
CA ALA A 155 -7.91 6.05 7.54
C ALA A 155 -7.55 5.75 6.08
N MET A 156 -7.59 4.50 5.62
CA MET A 156 -7.15 4.13 4.26
C MET A 156 -8.02 4.75 3.18
N SER A 157 -9.35 4.81 3.40
CA SER A 157 -10.30 5.48 2.50
C SER A 157 -10.16 7.02 2.45
N GLU A 158 -9.33 7.62 3.32
CA GLU A 158 -9.00 9.05 3.21
C GLU A 158 -7.97 9.33 2.11
N PHE A 159 -7.20 8.32 1.69
CA PHE A 159 -6.16 8.43 0.66
C PHE A 159 -6.57 7.79 -0.66
N ILE A 160 -7.28 6.66 -0.60
CA ILE A 160 -7.64 5.87 -1.77
C ILE A 160 -9.09 6.16 -2.16
N GLU A 161 -9.29 6.61 -3.39
CA GLU A 161 -10.61 6.71 -4.02
C GLU A 161 -10.82 5.46 -4.86
N ASP A 162 -11.77 4.61 -4.43
CA ASP A 162 -12.04 3.32 -5.06
C ASP A 162 -12.43 3.46 -6.54
N GLY A 163 -11.84 2.63 -7.39
CA GLY A 163 -12.03 2.68 -8.84
C GLY A 163 -11.36 3.87 -9.55
N CYS A 164 -10.66 4.75 -8.81
CA CYS A 164 -10.03 5.96 -9.32
C CYS A 164 -8.53 5.97 -9.06
N THR A 165 -8.09 6.15 -7.82
CA THR A 165 -6.66 6.15 -7.45
C THR A 165 -6.18 4.81 -6.94
N GLY A 166 -7.02 3.78 -6.99
CA GLY A 166 -6.76 2.43 -6.57
C GLY A 166 -8.02 1.66 -6.23
N ARG A 167 -7.89 0.65 -5.35
CA ARG A 167 -8.99 -0.21 -4.92
C ARG A 167 -9.06 -0.29 -3.40
N LEU A 168 -10.29 -0.38 -2.88
CA LEU A 168 -10.57 -0.60 -1.47
C LEU A 168 -11.26 -1.96 -1.29
N ILE A 169 -10.57 -2.90 -0.63
CA ILE A 169 -11.15 -4.22 -0.35
C ILE A 169 -11.94 -4.22 0.97
N SER A 170 -13.05 -4.93 1.00
CA SER A 170 -13.87 -5.07 2.21
C SER A 170 -13.55 -6.33 3.01
N GLY A 171 -13.11 -7.40 2.33
CA GLY A 171 -12.89 -8.74 2.86
C GLY A 171 -11.43 -9.16 3.01
N GLU A 172 -11.23 -10.46 3.11
CA GLU A 172 -9.94 -11.14 3.16
C GLU A 172 -9.84 -12.21 2.07
N ASP A 173 -10.56 -12.01 0.97
CA ASP A 173 -10.53 -12.93 -0.16
C ASP A 173 -9.30 -12.64 -1.02
N ALA A 174 -8.41 -13.63 -1.08
CA ALA A 174 -7.18 -13.53 -1.87
C ALA A 174 -7.43 -13.59 -3.38
N GLU A 175 -8.53 -14.21 -3.82
CA GLU A 175 -8.95 -14.22 -5.23
C GLU A 175 -9.42 -12.82 -5.67
N GLU A 176 -10.24 -12.18 -4.85
CA GLU A 176 -10.70 -10.81 -5.06
C GLU A 176 -9.50 -9.85 -5.12
N LEU A 177 -8.59 -9.92 -4.13
CA LEU A 177 -7.38 -9.10 -4.13
C LEU A 177 -6.48 -9.36 -5.33
N ALA A 178 -6.38 -10.60 -5.80
CA ALA A 178 -5.59 -10.92 -6.99
C ALA A 178 -6.19 -10.29 -8.27
N LEU A 179 -7.51 -10.26 -8.37
CA LEU A 179 -8.22 -9.60 -9.46
C LEU A 179 -8.04 -8.08 -9.41
N ASP A 180 -8.20 -7.47 -8.23
CA ASP A 180 -7.96 -6.03 -8.03
C ASP A 180 -6.52 -5.64 -8.38
N LEU A 181 -5.53 -6.46 -7.98
CA LEU A 181 -4.13 -6.26 -8.36
C LEU A 181 -3.94 -6.31 -9.88
N TRP A 182 -4.56 -7.28 -10.55
CA TRP A 182 -4.47 -7.40 -12.00
C TRP A 182 -5.11 -6.19 -12.70
N GLU A 183 -6.32 -5.79 -12.30
CA GLU A 183 -7.02 -4.63 -12.88
C GLU A 183 -6.18 -3.36 -12.73
N VAL A 184 -5.68 -3.06 -11.52
CA VAL A 184 -4.89 -1.86 -11.26
C VAL A 184 -3.58 -1.86 -12.02
N LEU A 185 -2.94 -3.02 -12.20
CA LEU A 185 -1.70 -3.14 -12.95
C LEU A 185 -1.88 -2.99 -14.46
N GLN A 186 -3.03 -3.40 -15.01
CA GLN A 186 -3.26 -3.42 -16.47
C GLN A 186 -4.01 -2.20 -16.98
N ASP A 187 -4.84 -1.55 -16.17
CA ASP A 187 -5.62 -0.38 -16.59
C ASP A 187 -4.84 0.92 -16.30
N PRO A 188 -4.37 1.63 -17.34
CA PRO A 188 -3.57 2.85 -17.17
C PRO A 188 -4.34 3.98 -16.49
N LYS A 189 -5.68 3.94 -16.47
CA LYS A 189 -6.52 4.97 -15.86
C LYS A 189 -6.15 5.23 -14.39
N TYR A 190 -5.84 4.19 -13.62
CA TYR A 190 -5.49 4.34 -12.20
C TYR A 190 -4.23 5.19 -12.00
N ARG A 191 -3.22 4.97 -12.84
CA ARG A 191 -1.98 5.76 -12.80
C ARG A 191 -2.22 7.18 -13.27
N GLU A 192 -2.92 7.36 -14.38
CA GLU A 192 -3.25 8.67 -14.93
C GLU A 192 -3.99 9.53 -13.91
N GLU A 193 -4.93 8.94 -13.17
CA GLU A 193 -5.67 9.63 -12.12
C GLU A 193 -4.77 10.01 -10.93
N VAL A 194 -3.87 9.13 -10.50
CA VAL A 194 -2.89 9.44 -9.44
C VAL A 194 -1.94 10.56 -9.90
N GLU A 195 -1.45 10.51 -11.13
CA GLU A 195 -0.57 11.55 -11.69
C GLU A 195 -1.28 12.90 -11.80
N ARG A 196 -2.54 12.91 -12.22
CA ARG A 196 -3.36 14.12 -12.30
C ARG A 196 -3.53 14.80 -10.93
N ARG A 197 -3.51 14.02 -9.85
CA ARG A 197 -3.67 14.50 -8.47
C ARG A 197 -2.34 14.69 -7.74
N ARG A 198 -1.21 14.51 -8.39
CA ARG A 198 0.12 14.55 -7.77
C ARG A 198 0.38 15.86 -7.01
N GLU A 199 -0.01 17.01 -7.57
CA GLU A 199 0.17 18.31 -6.92
C GLU A 199 -0.56 18.36 -5.56
N TRP A 200 -1.74 17.76 -5.49
CA TRP A 200 -2.47 17.67 -4.22
C TRP A 200 -1.71 16.80 -3.20
N TYR A 201 -1.18 15.64 -3.62
CA TYR A 201 -0.38 14.81 -2.72
C TYR A 201 0.92 15.50 -2.30
N LEU A 202 1.57 16.21 -3.21
CA LEU A 202 2.76 17.01 -2.90
C LEU A 202 2.46 18.13 -1.91
N SER A 203 1.27 18.74 -1.93
CA SER A 203 0.89 19.75 -0.95
C SER A 203 0.86 19.24 0.49
N LEU A 204 0.73 17.91 0.69
CA LEU A 204 0.79 17.28 2.01
C LEU A 204 2.21 17.26 2.59
N ILE A 205 3.26 17.46 1.76
CA ILE A 205 4.66 17.54 2.22
C ILE A 205 4.88 18.81 3.07
N HIS A 206 4.19 19.90 2.74
CA HIS A 206 4.44 21.22 3.32
C HIS A 206 3.62 21.53 4.59
N ILE A 207 2.87 20.58 5.13
CA ILE A 207 2.09 20.78 6.37
C ILE A 207 2.99 20.78 7.64
N SER A 208 4.27 20.51 7.49
CA SER A 208 5.25 20.37 8.59
C SER A 208 6.15 21.58 8.84
N GLU A 209 5.92 22.75 8.20
CA GLU A 209 6.63 23.99 8.50
C GLU A 209 5.80 24.97 9.35
#